data_d05f965645a3d5a1cf7df6b11126cb90
#
_entry.id   d05f965645a3d5a1cf7df6b11126cb90
#
_cell.length_a   1.000
_cell.length_b   1.000
_cell.length_c   1.000
_cell.angle_alpha   90.00
_cell.angle_beta   90.00
_cell.angle_gamma   90.00
#
_symmetry.space_group_name_H-M   'P 1'
#
loop_
_entity.id
_entity.type
_entity.pdbx_description
1 polymer ?
#
loop_
_entity_poly.entity_id
_entity_poly.type
_entity_poly.pdbx_seq_one_letter_code
_entity_poly.pdbx_strand_id
1 'polypeptide(L)'
;MINLKIKELVSTKYKLENLPIFRGLSKEKILEIILIQKKYKDKDYSAKKLAEELGTNTRYISAVVNVRFHMNYTSFVNKYRIEEAMTLLVDRRFKDLNMEDISDMVGFSNRQSFYASFFKLNGCTPRDYKLRHLKKHPTLLEEPKKRGRKPGSKNRLKTDVED
;
A
#
# COMPACT_ATOMS: atom_id res chain seq x y z
N MET A 1 -3.38 33.39 23.32
CA MET A 1 -2.18 32.62 22.90
C MET A 1 -2.43 31.66 21.71
N ILE A 2 -3.60 31.04 21.55
CA ILE A 2 -3.91 30.12 20.43
C ILE A 2 -3.90 30.86 19.07
N ASN A 3 -4.40 32.08 19.00
CA ASN A 3 -4.46 32.87 17.76
C ASN A 3 -3.10 33.27 17.16
N LEU A 4 -2.08 33.46 18.00
CA LEU A 4 -0.72 33.77 17.50
C LEU A 4 -0.07 32.55 16.86
N LYS A 5 -0.18 31.37 17.47
CA LYS A 5 0.36 30.12 16.90
C LYS A 5 -0.30 29.75 15.57
N ILE A 6 -1.61 29.99 15.44
CA ILE A 6 -2.33 29.73 14.18
C ILE A 6 -1.87 30.71 13.09
N LYS A 7 -1.71 32.01 13.41
CA LYS A 7 -1.17 33.00 12.46
C LYS A 7 0.25 32.70 12.03
N GLU A 8 1.08 32.22 12.95
CA GLU A 8 2.46 31.83 12.66
C GLU A 8 2.54 30.58 11.79
N LEU A 9 1.71 29.56 12.06
CA LEU A 9 1.56 28.36 11.24
C LEU A 9 1.05 28.69 9.83
N VAL A 10 0.03 29.54 9.69
CA VAL A 10 -0.51 29.98 8.40
C VAL A 10 0.53 30.80 7.63
N SER A 11 1.24 31.72 8.29
CA SER A 11 2.30 32.52 7.66
C SER A 11 3.49 31.66 7.23
N THR A 12 3.87 30.66 8.04
CA THR A 12 4.93 29.71 7.70
C THR A 12 4.52 28.81 6.54
N LYS A 13 3.27 28.33 6.53
CA LYS A 13 2.70 27.55 5.45
C LYS A 13 2.70 28.33 4.13
N TYR A 14 2.23 29.57 4.16
CA TYR A 14 2.20 30.46 2.98
C TYR A 14 3.61 30.79 2.47
N LYS A 15 4.59 31.02 3.35
CA LYS A 15 5.99 31.22 2.98
C LYS A 15 6.59 29.97 2.32
N LEU A 16 6.29 28.78 2.86
CA LEU A 16 6.78 27.52 2.32
C LEU A 16 6.19 27.24 0.92
N GLU A 17 4.90 27.48 0.72
CA GLU A 17 4.22 27.25 -0.57
C GLU A 17 4.74 28.15 -1.69
N ASN A 18 5.27 29.33 -1.36
CA ASN A 18 5.80 30.30 -2.33
C ASN A 18 7.31 30.20 -2.58
N LEU A 19 8.01 29.29 -1.89
CA LEU A 19 9.43 29.06 -2.16
C LEU A 19 9.61 28.44 -3.56
N PRO A 20 10.63 28.87 -4.35
CA PRO A 20 10.89 28.35 -5.70
C PRO A 20 11.00 26.81 -5.73
N ILE A 21 11.51 26.21 -4.68
CA ILE A 21 11.67 24.75 -4.53
C ILE A 21 10.33 24.01 -4.50
N PHE A 22 9.25 24.64 -4.00
CA PHE A 22 7.91 24.06 -4.05
C PHE A 22 7.31 24.03 -5.47
N ARG A 23 7.81 24.88 -6.37
CA ARG A 23 7.43 24.85 -7.79
C ARG A 23 8.05 23.67 -8.52
N GLY A 24 9.25 23.22 -8.10
CA GLY A 24 9.94 22.08 -8.67
C GLY A 24 9.57 20.72 -8.04
N LEU A 25 9.19 20.73 -6.75
CA LEU A 25 8.75 19.55 -6.00
C LEU A 25 7.22 19.49 -5.96
N SER A 26 6.64 19.10 -7.07
CA SER A 26 5.17 18.95 -7.14
C SER A 26 4.70 17.73 -6.34
N LYS A 27 3.49 17.82 -5.80
CA LYS A 27 2.79 16.69 -5.16
C LYS A 27 2.79 15.48 -6.09
N GLU A 28 2.60 15.72 -7.38
CA GLU A 28 2.50 14.72 -8.43
C GLU A 28 3.80 13.92 -8.58
N LYS A 29 4.97 14.58 -8.60
CA LYS A 29 6.27 13.90 -8.64
C LYS A 29 6.52 12.98 -7.45
N ILE A 30 6.18 13.45 -6.24
CA ILE A 30 6.31 12.61 -5.04
C ILE A 30 5.37 11.40 -5.13
N LEU A 31 4.11 11.61 -5.56
CA LEU A 31 3.15 10.53 -5.74
C LEU A 31 3.58 9.56 -6.84
N GLU A 32 4.11 10.05 -7.95
CA GLU A 32 4.64 9.23 -9.02
C GLU A 32 5.72 8.28 -8.51
N ILE A 33 6.73 8.81 -7.83
CA ILE A 33 7.83 7.99 -7.29
C ILE A 33 7.31 7.01 -6.23
N ILE A 34 6.55 7.49 -5.27
CA ILE A 34 6.11 6.66 -4.15
C ILE A 34 5.09 5.63 -4.61
N LEU A 35 4.05 6.01 -5.38
CA LEU A 35 2.92 5.14 -5.71
C LEU A 35 3.09 4.41 -7.04
N ILE A 36 3.44 5.11 -8.12
CA ILE A 36 3.51 4.49 -9.45
C ILE A 36 4.73 3.58 -9.53
N GLN A 37 5.90 4.06 -9.07
CA GLN A 37 7.11 3.24 -9.00
C GLN A 37 7.13 2.31 -7.78
N LYS A 38 6.12 2.37 -6.91
CA LYS A 38 5.96 1.55 -5.70
C LYS A 38 7.17 1.57 -4.75
N LYS A 39 7.89 2.70 -4.71
CA LYS A 39 9.06 2.87 -3.84
C LYS A 39 8.73 2.71 -2.35
N TYR A 40 7.47 2.85 -1.95
CA TYR A 40 7.04 2.54 -0.58
C TYR A 40 7.28 1.09 -0.16
N LYS A 41 7.41 0.14 -1.11
CA LYS A 41 7.70 -1.27 -0.81
C LYS A 41 9.16 -1.52 -0.45
N ASP A 42 10.06 -0.66 -0.88
CA ASP A 42 11.47 -0.75 -0.48
C ASP A 42 11.60 -0.34 0.99
N LYS A 43 12.08 -1.30 1.84
CA LYS A 43 12.31 -1.10 3.28
C LYS A 43 13.30 0.03 3.55
N ASP A 44 14.26 0.21 2.65
CA ASP A 44 15.35 1.16 2.76
C ASP A 44 15.08 2.49 2.05
N TYR A 45 13.91 2.65 1.41
CA TYR A 45 13.56 3.89 0.74
C TYR A 45 13.15 4.98 1.73
N SER A 46 14.11 5.78 2.09
CA SER A 46 13.97 6.87 3.07
C SER A 46 13.68 8.23 2.41
N ALA A 47 13.31 9.22 3.23
CA ALA A 47 13.23 10.62 2.79
C ALA A 47 14.55 11.14 2.20
N LYS A 48 15.69 10.56 2.61
CA LYS A 48 17.00 10.91 2.07
C LYS A 48 17.14 10.43 0.63
N LYS A 49 16.80 9.16 0.34
CA LYS A 49 16.82 8.63 -1.03
C LYS A 49 15.87 9.39 -1.96
N LEU A 50 14.66 9.72 -1.49
CA LEU A 50 13.73 10.55 -2.25
C LEU A 50 14.29 11.96 -2.50
N ALA A 51 14.98 12.54 -1.53
CA ALA A 51 15.61 13.85 -1.69
C ALA A 51 16.74 13.82 -2.73
N GLU A 52 17.57 12.78 -2.70
CA GLU A 52 18.65 12.57 -3.68
C GLU A 52 18.09 12.40 -5.09
N GLU A 53 17.05 11.59 -5.26
CA GLU A 53 16.38 11.34 -6.56
C GLU A 53 15.74 12.62 -7.13
N LEU A 54 15.23 13.50 -6.26
CA LEU A 54 14.61 14.76 -6.66
C LEU A 54 15.58 15.96 -6.69
N GLY A 55 16.88 15.73 -6.46
CA GLY A 55 17.91 16.78 -6.47
C GLY A 55 17.72 17.84 -5.38
N THR A 56 17.26 17.42 -4.20
CA THR A 56 16.94 18.31 -3.07
C THR A 56 17.48 17.76 -1.75
N ASN A 57 17.00 18.25 -0.63
CA ASN A 57 17.38 17.74 0.69
C ASN A 57 16.18 17.25 1.51
N THR A 58 16.48 16.46 2.54
CA THR A 58 15.48 15.81 3.42
C THR A 58 14.55 16.81 4.12
N ARG A 59 15.07 18.00 4.46
CA ARG A 59 14.28 19.04 5.11
C ARG A 59 13.16 19.54 4.21
N TYR A 60 13.44 19.71 2.92
CA TYR A 60 12.43 20.13 1.94
C TYR A 60 11.42 19.01 1.67
N ILE A 61 11.85 17.76 1.54
CA ILE A 61 10.91 16.61 1.41
C ILE A 61 9.96 16.59 2.60
N SER A 62 10.48 16.70 3.82
CA SER A 62 9.65 16.70 5.04
C SER A 62 8.68 17.88 5.06
N ALA A 63 9.10 19.07 4.64
CA ALA A 63 8.25 20.25 4.58
C ALA A 63 7.14 20.09 3.53
N VAL A 64 7.47 19.62 2.31
CA VAL A 64 6.49 19.38 1.25
C VAL A 64 5.47 18.33 1.66
N VAL A 65 5.93 17.19 2.20
CA VAL A 65 5.02 16.12 2.66
C VAL A 65 4.10 16.63 3.77
N ASN A 66 4.63 17.40 4.72
CA ASN A 66 3.81 17.95 5.79
C ASN A 66 2.77 18.94 5.25
N VAL A 67 3.16 19.86 4.38
CA VAL A 67 2.25 20.89 3.82
C VAL A 67 1.20 20.27 2.88
N ARG A 68 1.60 19.33 2.02
CA ARG A 68 0.73 18.77 0.98
C ARG A 68 -0.13 17.61 1.45
N PHE A 69 0.35 16.81 2.40
CA PHE A 69 -0.32 15.60 2.87
C PHE A 69 -0.70 15.66 4.36
N HIS A 70 -0.32 16.71 5.08
CA HIS A 70 -0.61 16.93 6.51
C HIS A 70 -0.09 15.82 7.43
N MET A 71 1.04 15.21 7.06
CA MET A 71 1.68 14.14 7.82
C MET A 71 3.20 14.17 7.63
N ASN A 72 3.94 13.50 8.51
CA ASN A 72 5.36 13.30 8.29
C ASN A 72 5.61 12.21 7.23
N TYR A 73 6.84 12.17 6.69
CA TYR A 73 7.22 11.24 5.63
C TYR A 73 6.97 9.77 5.98
N THR A 74 7.33 9.34 7.19
CA THR A 74 7.13 7.95 7.63
C THR A 74 5.64 7.59 7.66
N SER A 75 4.80 8.46 8.20
CA SER A 75 3.35 8.24 8.21
C SER A 75 2.76 8.23 6.81
N PHE A 76 3.28 9.06 5.91
CA PHE A 76 2.90 9.12 4.51
C PHE A 76 3.20 7.79 3.79
N VAL A 77 4.43 7.29 3.90
CA VAL A 77 4.82 6.01 3.28
C VAL A 77 4.04 4.84 3.91
N ASN A 78 3.95 4.79 5.24
CA ASN A 78 3.26 3.72 5.94
C ASN A 78 1.77 3.66 5.63
N LYS A 79 1.12 4.79 5.32
CA LYS A 79 -0.26 4.79 4.86
C LYS A 79 -0.44 3.88 3.64
N TYR A 80 0.38 4.06 2.62
CA TYR A 80 0.27 3.26 1.38
C TYR A 80 0.70 1.81 1.57
N ARG A 81 1.69 1.55 2.43
CA ARG A 81 2.05 0.18 2.85
C ARG A 81 0.87 -0.54 3.48
N ILE A 82 0.13 0.14 4.35
CA ILE A 82 -1.04 -0.43 5.03
C ILE A 82 -2.23 -0.60 4.06
N GLU A 83 -2.47 0.35 3.16
CA GLU A 83 -3.52 0.22 2.13
C GLU A 83 -3.28 -1.02 1.25
N GLU A 84 -2.03 -1.28 0.84
CA GLU A 84 -1.70 -2.50 0.12
C GLU A 84 -1.82 -3.75 1.00
N ALA A 85 -1.37 -3.70 2.25
CA ALA A 85 -1.52 -4.82 3.17
C ALA A 85 -2.99 -5.21 3.36
N MET A 86 -3.91 -4.24 3.44
CA MET A 86 -5.35 -4.49 3.53
C MET A 86 -5.85 -5.25 2.31
N THR A 87 -5.37 -4.93 1.12
CA THR A 87 -5.69 -5.64 -0.12
C THR A 87 -5.17 -7.07 -0.09
N LEU A 88 -3.90 -7.28 0.30
CA LEU A 88 -3.28 -8.61 0.39
C LEU A 88 -3.97 -9.51 1.43
N LEU A 89 -4.37 -8.94 2.57
CA LEU A 89 -5.02 -9.68 3.66
C LEU A 89 -6.35 -10.31 3.26
N VAL A 90 -7.04 -9.74 2.28
CA VAL A 90 -8.36 -10.19 1.83
C VAL A 90 -8.34 -10.90 0.47
N ASP A 91 -7.22 -10.88 -0.22
CA ASP A 91 -7.06 -11.52 -1.52
C ASP A 91 -6.83 -13.03 -1.34
N ARG A 92 -7.65 -13.85 -1.99
CA ARG A 92 -7.58 -15.33 -1.93
C ARG A 92 -6.22 -15.89 -2.37
N ARG A 93 -5.55 -15.21 -3.28
CA ARG A 93 -4.23 -15.63 -3.78
C ARG A 93 -3.16 -15.65 -2.69
N PHE A 94 -3.35 -14.84 -1.65
CA PHE A 94 -2.43 -14.67 -0.52
C PHE A 94 -3.00 -15.23 0.80
N LYS A 95 -4.02 -16.11 0.73
CA LYS A 95 -4.70 -16.64 1.92
C LYS A 95 -3.75 -17.38 2.89
N ASP A 96 -2.75 -18.07 2.34
CA ASP A 96 -1.79 -18.89 3.07
C ASP A 96 -0.59 -18.12 3.62
N LEU A 97 -0.44 -16.84 3.24
CA LEU A 97 0.62 -15.99 3.78
C LEU A 97 0.37 -15.66 5.25
N ASN A 98 1.43 -15.75 6.03
CA ASN A 98 1.42 -15.28 7.42
C ASN A 98 1.56 -13.75 7.49
N MET A 99 1.40 -13.19 8.70
CA MET A 99 1.44 -11.73 8.88
C MET A 99 2.83 -11.13 8.68
N GLU A 100 3.87 -11.94 8.84
CA GLU A 100 5.26 -11.53 8.63
C GLU A 100 5.57 -11.41 7.13
N ASP A 101 5.13 -12.41 6.35
CA ASP A 101 5.25 -12.37 4.88
C ASP A 101 4.56 -11.13 4.31
N ILE A 102 3.34 -10.84 4.76
CA ILE A 102 2.60 -9.64 4.32
C ILE A 102 3.33 -8.36 4.72
N SER A 103 3.82 -8.28 5.97
CA SER A 103 4.61 -7.15 6.46
C SER A 103 5.83 -6.88 5.57
N ASP A 104 6.53 -7.96 5.21
CA ASP A 104 7.71 -7.90 4.35
C ASP A 104 7.38 -7.48 2.92
N MET A 105 6.33 -8.04 2.33
CA MET A 105 5.88 -7.71 0.97
C MET A 105 5.49 -6.25 0.79
N VAL A 106 4.97 -5.61 1.83
CA VAL A 106 4.57 -4.20 1.77
C VAL A 106 5.68 -3.24 2.23
N GLY A 107 6.85 -3.76 2.64
CA GLY A 107 8.05 -2.97 2.88
C GLY A 107 8.28 -2.53 4.33
N PHE A 108 7.69 -3.18 5.33
CA PHE A 108 8.06 -2.93 6.73
C PHE A 108 9.34 -3.68 7.11
N SER A 109 10.20 -3.02 7.88
CA SER A 109 11.45 -3.61 8.36
C SER A 109 11.26 -4.60 9.51
N ASN A 110 10.12 -4.51 10.21
CA ASN A 110 9.78 -5.42 11.30
C ASN A 110 8.27 -5.46 11.55
N ARG A 111 7.83 -6.59 12.12
CA ARG A 111 6.43 -6.86 12.42
C ARG A 111 5.81 -5.85 13.40
N GLN A 112 6.55 -5.37 14.37
CA GLN A 112 6.02 -4.42 15.38
C GLN A 112 5.60 -3.11 14.73
N SER A 113 6.45 -2.55 13.85
CA SER A 113 6.14 -1.33 13.10
C SER A 113 4.93 -1.50 12.18
N PHE A 114 4.79 -2.68 11.56
CA PHE A 114 3.61 -3.04 10.76
C PHE A 114 2.33 -3.02 11.60
N TYR A 115 2.31 -3.76 12.72
CA TYR A 115 1.15 -3.85 13.59
C TYR A 115 0.77 -2.48 14.18
N ALA A 116 1.74 -1.71 14.67
CA ALA A 116 1.51 -0.38 15.21
C ALA A 116 0.91 0.58 14.17
N SER A 117 1.47 0.57 12.94
CA SER A 117 0.97 1.40 11.83
C SER A 117 -0.42 0.97 11.38
N PHE A 118 -0.67 -0.35 11.30
CA PHE A 118 -1.97 -0.89 10.92
C PHE A 118 -3.05 -0.52 11.94
N PHE A 119 -2.76 -0.71 13.22
CA PHE A 119 -3.67 -0.35 14.30
C PHE A 119 -3.97 1.15 14.35
N LYS A 120 -2.93 1.97 14.17
CA LYS A 120 -3.08 3.44 14.12
C LYS A 120 -4.03 3.91 13.03
N LEU A 121 -4.01 3.25 11.87
CA LEU A 121 -4.81 3.64 10.70
C LEU A 121 -6.21 3.02 10.69
N ASN A 122 -6.36 1.78 11.20
CA ASN A 122 -7.59 1.00 11.06
C ASN A 122 -8.33 0.72 12.40
N GLY A 123 -7.73 1.06 13.53
CA GLY A 123 -8.32 0.80 14.86
C GLY A 123 -8.42 -0.69 15.23
N CYS A 124 -7.77 -1.58 14.47
CA CYS A 124 -7.77 -3.02 14.74
C CYS A 124 -6.46 -3.65 14.26
N THR A 125 -6.18 -4.89 14.69
CA THR A 125 -5.00 -5.61 14.24
C THR A 125 -5.18 -6.13 12.80
N PRO A 126 -4.08 -6.41 12.06
CA PRO A 126 -4.16 -7.03 10.72
C PRO A 126 -4.93 -8.35 10.73
N ARG A 127 -4.74 -9.14 11.80
CA ARG A 127 -5.42 -10.43 11.97
C ARG A 127 -6.92 -10.26 12.16
N ASP A 128 -7.34 -9.32 12.99
CA ASP A 128 -8.77 -9.04 13.21
C ASP A 128 -9.41 -8.50 11.94
N TYR A 129 -8.70 -7.68 11.19
CA TYR A 129 -9.16 -7.17 9.89
C TYR A 129 -9.43 -8.33 8.92
N LYS A 130 -8.45 -9.25 8.75
CA LYS A 130 -8.59 -10.45 7.92
C LYS A 130 -9.79 -11.29 8.35
N LEU A 131 -9.93 -11.58 9.64
CA LEU A 131 -11.03 -12.39 10.18
C LEU A 131 -12.40 -11.73 9.98
N ARG A 132 -12.52 -10.43 10.21
CA ARG A 132 -13.78 -9.69 9.99
C ARG A 132 -14.20 -9.73 8.52
N HIS A 133 -13.23 -9.58 7.61
CA HIS A 133 -13.50 -9.63 6.17
C HIS A 133 -13.94 -11.02 5.73
N LEU A 134 -13.27 -12.06 6.18
CA LEU A 134 -13.63 -13.45 5.87
C LEU A 134 -15.03 -13.82 6.40
N LYS A 135 -15.42 -13.35 7.59
CA LYS A 135 -16.77 -13.54 8.12
C LYS A 135 -17.85 -12.85 7.30
N LYS A 136 -17.56 -11.68 6.71
CA LYS A 136 -18.50 -10.95 5.85
C LYS A 136 -18.63 -11.56 4.44
N HIS A 137 -17.61 -12.29 4.00
CA HIS A 137 -17.53 -12.88 2.67
C HIS A 137 -17.17 -14.37 2.75
N PRO A 138 -18.07 -15.25 3.25
CA PRO A 138 -17.79 -16.68 3.45
C PRO A 138 -17.38 -17.41 2.16
N THR A 139 -17.87 -16.97 1.01
CA THR A 139 -17.51 -17.52 -0.31
C THR A 139 -16.02 -17.39 -0.64
N LEU A 140 -15.29 -16.52 0.05
CA LEU A 140 -13.83 -16.39 -0.08
C LEU A 140 -13.08 -17.57 0.58
N LEU A 141 -13.74 -18.34 1.45
CA LEU A 141 -13.19 -19.53 2.09
C LEU A 141 -13.41 -20.80 1.26
N GLU A 142 -14.40 -20.78 0.35
CA GLU A 142 -14.69 -21.93 -0.50
C GLU A 142 -13.64 -22.07 -1.60
N GLU A 143 -13.08 -23.26 -1.76
CA GLU A 143 -12.23 -23.56 -2.90
C GLU A 143 -13.06 -23.47 -4.21
N PRO A 144 -12.48 -22.97 -5.31
CA PRO A 144 -13.19 -22.98 -6.59
C PRO A 144 -13.56 -24.42 -6.90
N LYS A 145 -14.87 -24.72 -6.98
CA LYS A 145 -15.35 -26.05 -7.39
C LYS A 145 -14.62 -26.41 -8.67
N LYS A 146 -13.79 -27.45 -8.63
CA LYS A 146 -13.14 -28.00 -9.82
C LYS A 146 -14.27 -28.27 -10.82
N ARG A 147 -14.27 -27.55 -11.94
CA ARG A 147 -15.22 -27.82 -13.02
C ARG A 147 -15.04 -29.29 -13.39
N GLY A 148 -16.04 -30.10 -13.05
CA GLY A 148 -16.05 -31.53 -13.37
C GLY A 148 -15.77 -31.67 -14.85
N ARG A 149 -14.75 -32.45 -15.19
CA ARG A 149 -14.51 -32.88 -16.57
C ARG A 149 -15.81 -33.57 -17.01
N LYS A 150 -16.48 -33.03 -18.04
CA LYS A 150 -17.59 -33.71 -18.70
C LYS A 150 -17.07 -35.10 -19.09
N PRO A 151 -17.78 -36.19 -18.74
CA PRO A 151 -17.39 -37.54 -19.18
C PRO A 151 -17.30 -37.51 -20.70
N GLY A 152 -16.16 -37.96 -21.21
CA GLY A 152 -15.84 -37.89 -22.63
C GLY A 152 -16.86 -38.64 -23.47
N SER A 153 -17.39 -38.01 -24.48
CA SER A 153 -18.10 -38.59 -25.58
C SER A 153 -17.23 -39.71 -26.18
N LYS A 154 -17.65 -40.96 -26.01
CA LYS A 154 -17.03 -42.09 -26.70
C LYS A 154 -17.31 -41.94 -28.18
N ASN A 155 -16.29 -41.55 -28.93
CA ASN A 155 -16.30 -41.58 -30.39
C ASN A 155 -16.28 -43.06 -30.79
N ARG A 156 -17.42 -43.61 -31.23
CA ARG A 156 -17.53 -44.91 -31.90
C ARG A 156 -16.93 -44.74 -33.29
N LEU A 157 -15.72 -45.18 -33.45
CA LEU A 157 -15.19 -45.53 -34.78
C LEU A 157 -15.93 -46.76 -35.27
N LYS A 158 -16.79 -46.57 -36.24
CA LYS A 158 -17.28 -47.69 -37.09
C LYS A 158 -16.16 -48.03 -38.06
N THR A 159 -15.59 -49.17 -37.90
CA THR A 159 -14.81 -49.85 -38.93
C THR A 159 -15.79 -50.59 -39.79
N ASP A 160 -16.11 -50.08 -40.96
CA ASP A 160 -16.69 -50.86 -42.05
C ASP A 160 -15.52 -51.40 -42.85
N VAL A 161 -15.35 -52.71 -42.73
CA VAL A 161 -14.55 -53.54 -43.64
C VAL A 161 -15.54 -54.10 -44.61
N GLU A 162 -15.44 -53.83 -45.89
CA GLU A 162 -16.05 -54.63 -46.97
C GLU A 162 -14.95 -55.03 -47.94
N ASP A 163 -15.06 -56.26 -48.36
CA ASP A 163 -14.36 -57.10 -49.29
C ASP A 163 -13.66 -56.45 -50.50
#